data_91efb55a5ba4e57696574fcd436e92ad
#
_entry.id   91efb55a5ba4e57696574fcd436e92ad
#
_cell.length_a   1.000
_cell.length_b   1.000
_cell.length_c   1.000
_cell.angle_alpha   90.00
_cell.angle_beta   90.00
_cell.angle_gamma   90.00
#
_symmetry.space_group_name_H-M   'P 1'
#
loop_
_entity.id
_entity.type
_entity.pdbx_description
1 polymer ?
#
loop_
_entity_poly.entity_id
_entity_poly.type
_entity_poly.pdbx_seq_one_letter_code
_entity_poly.pdbx_strand_id
1 'polypeptide(L)' 'MAPLEVDVLHNEITVTVPGTNYMATYYKPRDSRILIAKRMSSEDDQRTSMTLSEFLGSAWWAANDKARELGWIV' A
#
# COMPACT_ATOMS: atom_id res chain seq x y z
N MET A 1 0.48 3.09 -17.41
CA MET A 1 0.73 2.96 -15.96
C MET A 1 -0.27 1.97 -15.38
N ALA A 2 0.22 0.99 -14.66
CA ALA A 2 -0.67 0.01 -14.03
C ALA A 2 -1.43 0.68 -12.88
N PRO A 3 -2.75 0.49 -12.82
CA PRO A 3 -3.53 1.06 -11.73
C PRO A 3 -3.24 0.32 -10.43
N LEU A 4 -3.24 1.07 -9.33
CA LEU A 4 -3.16 0.47 -8.00
C LEU A 4 -4.57 0.18 -7.51
N GLU A 5 -4.72 -0.94 -6.82
CA GLU A 5 -5.96 -1.23 -6.09
C GLU A 5 -5.70 -1.04 -4.61
N VAL A 6 -6.65 -0.38 -3.94
CA VAL A 6 -6.55 -0.10 -2.51
C VAL A 6 -7.75 -0.71 -1.83
N ASP A 7 -7.50 -1.68 -0.96
CA ASP A 7 -8.55 -2.34 -0.20
C ASP A 7 -8.39 -2.06 1.28
N VAL A 8 -9.50 -1.87 1.96
CA VAL A 8 -9.53 -1.65 3.40
C VAL A 8 -10.25 -2.82 4.04
N LEU A 9 -9.57 -3.48 4.96
CA LEU A 9 -10.16 -4.59 5.70
C LEU A 9 -9.78 -4.44 7.17
N HIS A 10 -10.80 -4.33 8.01
CA HIS A 10 -10.60 -4.07 9.45
C HIS A 10 -9.76 -2.80 9.63
N ASN A 11 -8.59 -2.92 10.23
CA ASN A 11 -7.73 -1.78 10.50
C ASN A 11 -6.51 -1.77 9.57
N GLU A 12 -6.61 -2.41 8.41
CA GLU A 12 -5.49 -2.53 7.47
C GLU A 12 -5.87 -1.98 6.11
N ILE A 13 -4.88 -1.37 5.45
CA ILE A 13 -5.02 -0.90 4.07
C ILE A 13 -4.03 -1.71 3.25
N THR A 14 -4.51 -2.42 2.24
CA THR A 14 -3.69 -3.22 1.35
C THR A 14 -3.69 -2.61 -0.03
N VAL A 15 -2.51 -2.40 -0.59
CA VAL A 15 -2.33 -1.86 -1.94
C VAL A 15 -1.74 -2.96 -2.80
N THR A 16 -2.35 -3.19 -3.96
CA THR A 16 -1.89 -4.21 -4.91
C THR A 16 -1.88 -3.65 -6.32
N VAL A 17 -1.19 -4.34 -7.22
CA VAL A 17 -1.23 -4.07 -8.65
C VAL A 17 -1.82 -5.31 -9.32
N PRO A 18 -3.01 -5.21 -9.96
CA PRO A 18 -3.62 -6.36 -10.60
C PRO A 18 -2.69 -7.02 -11.60
N GLY A 19 -2.70 -8.35 -11.64
CA GLY A 19 -1.87 -9.12 -12.56
C GLY A 19 -0.42 -9.30 -12.11
N THR A 20 -0.08 -8.84 -10.91
CA THR A 20 1.27 -8.98 -10.35
C THR A 20 1.19 -9.55 -8.94
N ASN A 21 2.36 -9.87 -8.39
CA ASN A 21 2.45 -10.30 -6.99
C ASN A 21 2.76 -9.13 -6.03
N TYR A 22 2.78 -7.90 -6.54
CA TYR A 22 3.04 -6.76 -5.68
C TYR A 22 1.93 -6.55 -4.67
N MET A 23 2.32 -6.39 -3.42
CA MET A 23 1.39 -6.17 -2.32
C MET A 23 2.10 -5.41 -1.20
N ALA A 24 1.40 -4.47 -0.60
CA ALA A 24 1.87 -3.78 0.59
C ALA A 24 0.67 -3.56 1.51
N THR A 25 0.79 -3.98 2.76
CA THR A 25 -0.26 -3.82 3.76
C THR A 25 0.24 -2.90 4.86
N TYR A 26 -0.57 -1.91 5.19
CA TYR A 26 -0.26 -0.90 6.20
C TYR A 26 -1.34 -0.89 7.28
N TYR A 27 -0.98 -0.44 8.46
CA TYR A 27 -1.94 -0.26 9.53
C TYR A 27 -1.57 0.97 10.35
N LYS A 28 -2.53 1.49 11.09
CA LYS A 28 -2.28 2.60 12.01
C LYS A 28 -2.31 2.06 13.44
N PRO A 29 -1.19 2.06 14.14
CA PRO A 29 -1.20 1.70 15.56
C PRO A 29 -2.11 2.65 16.35
N ARG A 30 -2.66 2.15 17.45
CA ARG A 30 -3.62 2.91 18.25
C ARG A 30 -3.11 4.30 18.65
N ASP A 31 -1.85 4.37 19.04
CA ASP A 31 -1.27 5.63 19.55
C ASP A 31 -0.42 6.36 18.53
N SER A 32 -0.53 5.98 17.25
CA SER A 32 0.27 6.57 16.19
C SER A 32 -0.59 7.47 15.30
N ARG A 33 0.03 8.52 14.76
CA ARG A 33 -0.61 9.40 13.77
C ARG A 33 -0.17 9.08 12.35
N ILE A 34 0.62 8.02 12.18
CA ILE A 34 1.13 7.62 10.88
C ILE A 34 0.85 6.14 10.65
N LEU A 35 0.86 5.76 9.37
CA LEU A 35 0.75 4.37 8.98
C LEU A 35 2.10 3.68 9.17
N ILE A 36 2.05 2.38 9.44
CA ILE A 36 3.23 1.54 9.53
C ILE A 36 3.03 0.37 8.58
N ALA A 37 4.08 0.01 7.86
CA ALA A 37 4.04 -1.14 6.97
C ALA A 37 4.03 -2.42 7.80
N LYS A 38 3.10 -3.31 7.47
CA LYS A 38 2.97 -4.60 8.14
C LYS A 38 3.55 -5.72 7.29
N ARG A 39 3.25 -5.70 6.00
CA ARG A 39 3.76 -6.67 5.03
C ARG A 39 3.98 -5.95 3.72
N MET A 40 4.94 -6.42 2.95
CA MET A 40 5.16 -5.90 1.61
C MET A 40 5.97 -6.92 0.81
N SER A 41 5.80 -6.84 -0.51
CA SER A 41 6.60 -7.64 -1.43
C SER A 41 8.08 -7.35 -1.24
N SER A 42 8.92 -8.33 -1.53
CA SER A 42 10.37 -8.22 -1.33
C SER A 42 11.18 -8.39 -2.61
N GLU A 43 10.52 -8.67 -3.73
CA GLU A 43 11.19 -8.91 -5.00
C GLU A 43 10.44 -8.24 -6.14
N ASP A 44 11.19 -7.86 -7.20
CA ASP A 44 10.59 -7.35 -8.42
C ASP A 44 9.72 -8.42 -9.06
N ASP A 45 8.63 -7.98 -9.68
CA ASP A 45 7.74 -8.87 -10.43
C ASP A 45 8.00 -8.64 -11.92
N GLN A 46 8.42 -9.69 -12.61
CA GLN A 46 8.80 -9.60 -14.02
C GLN A 46 7.62 -9.45 -14.96
N ARG A 47 6.40 -9.59 -14.46
CA ARG A 47 5.19 -9.43 -15.26
C ARG A 47 4.82 -7.99 -15.52
N THR A 48 5.57 -7.07 -14.94
CA THR A 48 5.36 -5.63 -15.12
C THR A 48 6.71 -4.95 -15.23
N SER A 49 6.72 -3.78 -15.89
CA SER A 49 7.91 -2.95 -15.96
C SER A 49 8.12 -2.13 -14.67
N MET A 50 7.10 -2.07 -13.81
CA MET A 50 7.21 -1.37 -12.53
C MET A 50 8.16 -2.14 -11.61
N THR A 51 9.17 -1.44 -11.07
CA THR A 51 10.07 -2.07 -10.11
C THR A 51 9.42 -2.11 -8.72
N LEU A 52 10.00 -2.93 -7.85
CA LEU A 52 9.54 -2.99 -6.46
C LEU A 52 9.63 -1.62 -5.79
N SER A 53 10.73 -0.91 -6.01
CA SER A 53 10.90 0.43 -5.42
C SER A 53 9.84 1.39 -5.89
N GLU A 54 9.52 1.38 -7.19
CA GLU A 54 8.46 2.22 -7.73
C GLU A 54 7.10 1.86 -7.13
N PHE A 55 6.83 0.57 -7.02
CA PHE A 55 5.59 0.11 -6.41
C PHE A 55 5.48 0.57 -4.96
N LEU A 56 6.52 0.34 -4.16
CA LEU A 56 6.48 0.68 -2.73
C LEU A 56 6.29 2.18 -2.51
N GLY A 57 6.94 3.02 -3.32
CA GLY A 57 6.74 4.46 -3.24
C GLY A 57 5.31 4.86 -3.57
N SER A 58 4.76 4.32 -4.64
CA SER A 58 3.38 4.61 -5.04
C SER A 58 2.38 4.06 -4.03
N ALA A 59 2.63 2.86 -3.50
CA ALA A 59 1.75 2.23 -2.51
C ALA A 59 1.70 3.04 -1.23
N TRP A 60 2.83 3.58 -0.80
CA TRP A 60 2.89 4.42 0.40
C TRP A 60 1.97 5.64 0.25
N TRP A 61 2.07 6.34 -0.87
CA TRP A 61 1.22 7.51 -1.12
C TRP A 61 -0.25 7.12 -1.21
N ALA A 62 -0.57 6.04 -1.92
CA ALA A 62 -1.95 5.58 -2.06
C ALA A 62 -2.54 5.20 -0.71
N ALA A 63 -1.78 4.50 0.13
CA ALA A 63 -2.24 4.10 1.45
C ALA A 63 -2.46 5.31 2.36
N ASN A 64 -1.56 6.30 2.31
CA ASN A 64 -1.72 7.51 3.11
C ASN A 64 -2.93 8.32 2.67
N ASP A 65 -3.16 8.45 1.36
CA ASP A 65 -4.34 9.14 0.85
C ASP A 65 -5.61 8.46 1.33
N LYS A 66 -5.64 7.13 1.30
CA LYS A 66 -6.80 6.38 1.78
C LYS A 66 -7.01 6.56 3.28
N ALA A 67 -5.93 6.53 4.05
CA ALA A 67 -6.02 6.72 5.49
C ALA A 67 -6.56 8.12 5.84
N ARG A 68 -6.17 9.15 5.08
CA ARG A 68 -6.72 10.49 5.26
C ARG A 68 -8.20 10.53 4.92
N GLU A 69 -8.58 9.89 3.82
CA GLU A 69 -9.98 9.80 3.39
C GLU A 69 -10.83 9.15 4.47
N LEU A 70 -10.29 8.12 5.15
CA LEU A 70 -10.99 7.42 6.21
C LEU A 70 -10.93 8.13 7.57
N GLY A 71 -10.16 9.19 7.66
CA GLY A 71 -10.00 9.91 8.92
C GLY A 71 -9.04 9.24 9.91
N TRP A 72 -8.24 8.28 9.45
CA TRP A 72 -7.28 7.59 10.31
C TRP A 72 -6.08 8.47 10.66
N ILE A 73 -5.66 9.30 9.72
CA ILE A 73 -4.55 10.22 9.89
C ILE A 73 -4.95 11.60 9.36
N VAL A 74 -4.17 12.59 9.69
CA VAL A 74 -4.44 13.98 9.30
C VAL A 74 -3.83 14.32 7.95
#